data_49386cbf9714191ffec523eaf1922a03
#
_entry.id   49386cbf9714191ffec523eaf1922a03
#
_cell.length_a   1.000
_cell.length_b   1.000
_cell.length_c   1.000
_cell.angle_alpha   90.00
_cell.angle_beta   90.00
_cell.angle_gamma   90.00
#
_symmetry.space_group_name_H-M   'P 1'
#
loop_
_entity.id
_entity.type
_entity.pdbx_description
1 polymer ?
#
loop_
_entity_poly.entity_id
_entity_poly.type
_entity_poly.pdbx_seq_one_letter_code
_entity_poly.pdbx_strand_id
1 'polypeptide(L)'
;EQTWSNVIAPTMFQGARAISLGTRFHFDDVHATLFIPKNNWKQIVQKAVITDENGKQRSYWPEFWSMKYLNERKKEDRIAFAYQYLNTAVKSTDVGISPELVVKGSVPDDYDCLGVGIDLSAGLKEKNDWTVMTLGGIKEGKVYLIDQRRARTMGNMEKMDLLCEMLADWHILAENEEGQYFPTMSPCIIWPEAVAYQNSFEGDFKRIIHENKALYNLTVSPVKGFKGDKLARLRGVLGLYENSRIVWNKWRKWDVLEEELLNFGHSTHDDAVDSMVLTNGGLL
;
A
#
# COMPACT_ATOMS: atom_id res chain seq x y z
N GLU A 1 -3.87 19.95 18.01
CA GLU A 1 -4.46 20.68 19.17
C GLU A 1 -3.42 21.50 19.90
N GLN A 2 -2.28 20.96 20.29
CA GLN A 2 -1.22 21.68 21.03
C GLN A 2 -0.75 22.96 20.32
N THR A 3 -0.54 22.90 19.01
CA THR A 3 -0.13 24.08 18.23
C THR A 3 -1.19 25.19 18.27
N TRP A 4 -2.47 24.83 18.16
CA TRP A 4 -3.54 25.81 18.28
C TRP A 4 -3.55 26.44 19.68
N SER A 5 -3.61 25.63 20.72
CA SER A 5 -3.77 26.09 22.10
C SER A 5 -2.55 26.84 22.66
N ASN A 6 -1.36 26.40 22.28
CA ASN A 6 -0.11 26.93 22.85
C ASN A 6 0.57 27.99 21.99
N VAL A 7 0.25 28.07 20.70
CA VAL A 7 0.92 28.99 19.78
C VAL A 7 -0.07 29.95 19.15
N ILE A 8 -1.13 29.46 18.47
CA ILE A 8 -2.01 30.34 17.68
C ILE A 8 -2.97 31.14 18.56
N ALA A 9 -3.72 30.46 19.43
CA ALA A 9 -4.74 31.13 20.25
C ALA A 9 -4.17 32.24 21.16
N PRO A 10 -3.01 32.09 21.82
CA PRO A 10 -2.43 33.14 22.66
C PRO A 10 -1.95 34.38 21.89
N THR A 11 -1.72 34.28 20.58
CA THR A 11 -1.32 35.42 19.74
C THR A 11 -2.50 36.27 19.26
N MET A 12 -3.73 35.80 19.51
CA MET A 12 -4.94 36.50 19.06
C MET A 12 -5.33 37.62 20.05
N PHE A 13 -5.61 38.81 19.51
CA PHE A 13 -6.13 39.92 20.31
C PHE A 13 -7.57 39.67 20.80
N GLN A 14 -7.95 40.33 21.87
CA GLN A 14 -9.34 40.31 22.32
C GLN A 14 -10.28 40.81 21.22
N GLY A 15 -11.29 40.02 20.86
CA GLY A 15 -12.22 40.32 19.77
C GLY A 15 -11.72 39.97 18.37
N ALA A 16 -10.54 39.38 18.25
CA ALA A 16 -10.06 38.87 16.98
C ALA A 16 -10.95 37.75 16.41
N ARG A 17 -10.98 37.66 15.08
CA ARG A 17 -11.71 36.62 14.38
C ARG A 17 -10.71 35.65 13.75
N ALA A 18 -10.95 34.34 13.87
CA ALA A 18 -10.19 33.31 13.19
C ALA A 18 -11.05 32.62 12.13
N ILE A 19 -10.45 32.32 11.00
CA ILE A 19 -11.05 31.53 9.93
C ILE A 19 -10.14 30.31 9.69
N SER A 20 -10.71 29.12 9.82
CA SER A 20 -10.02 27.88 9.47
C SER A 20 -10.60 27.32 8.18
N LEU A 21 -9.74 27.14 7.16
CA LEU A 21 -10.11 26.54 5.88
C LEU A 21 -9.40 25.20 5.76
N GLY A 22 -10.12 24.18 5.32
CA GLY A 22 -9.53 22.86 5.11
C GLY A 22 -10.57 21.82 4.71
N THR A 23 -10.09 20.64 4.40
CA THR A 23 -10.91 19.46 4.17
C THR A 23 -10.83 18.50 5.37
N ARG A 24 -11.81 17.62 5.53
CA ARG A 24 -11.85 16.62 6.60
C ARG A 24 -10.99 15.43 6.18
N PHE A 25 -9.96 15.12 6.95
CA PHE A 25 -9.05 14.00 6.66
C PHE A 25 -9.23 12.81 7.60
N HIS A 26 -9.63 13.07 8.84
CA HIS A 26 -9.76 12.03 9.86
C HIS A 26 -10.91 12.36 10.80
N PHE A 27 -11.44 11.33 11.49
CA PHE A 27 -12.48 11.55 12.50
C PHE A 27 -12.01 12.46 13.65
N ASP A 28 -10.72 12.30 14.02
CA ASP A 28 -10.05 13.06 15.07
C ASP A 28 -9.18 14.18 14.51
N ASP A 29 -9.52 14.74 13.34
CA ASP A 29 -8.81 15.90 12.81
C ASP A 29 -9.09 17.17 13.65
N VAL A 30 -8.32 18.21 13.40
CA VAL A 30 -8.43 19.47 14.15
C VAL A 30 -9.85 20.08 14.10
N HIS A 31 -10.58 19.85 13.02
CA HIS A 31 -11.96 20.31 12.90
C HIS A 31 -12.88 19.55 13.86
N ALA A 32 -12.74 18.21 13.92
CA ALA A 32 -13.55 17.38 14.80
C ALA A 32 -13.25 17.58 16.28
N THR A 33 -11.97 17.71 16.63
CA THR A 33 -11.52 17.70 18.03
C THR A 33 -11.49 19.10 18.66
N LEU A 34 -11.23 20.11 17.85
CA LEU A 34 -11.03 21.47 18.38
C LEU A 34 -12.15 22.45 17.98
N PHE A 35 -12.55 22.48 16.70
CA PHE A 35 -13.45 23.51 16.22
C PHE A 35 -14.92 23.12 16.34
N ILE A 36 -15.27 21.88 16.04
CA ILE A 36 -16.68 21.41 16.11
C ILE A 36 -17.21 21.36 17.55
N PRO A 37 -16.49 20.78 18.54
CA PRO A 37 -17.01 20.66 19.90
C PRO A 37 -17.09 21.99 20.66
N LYS A 38 -16.25 22.97 20.28
CA LYS A 38 -16.25 24.31 20.91
C LYS A 38 -17.24 25.19 20.18
N ASN A 39 -18.45 25.31 20.66
CA ASN A 39 -19.62 26.00 20.10
C ASN A 39 -19.42 27.46 19.61
N ASN A 40 -18.20 27.97 19.65
CA ASN A 40 -17.87 29.34 19.23
C ASN A 40 -17.47 29.42 17.72
N TRP A 41 -17.42 28.29 17.02
CA TRP A 41 -17.07 28.27 15.61
C TRP A 41 -18.32 28.06 14.73
N LYS A 42 -18.55 29.02 13.82
CA LYS A 42 -19.56 28.85 12.78
C LYS A 42 -18.99 27.92 11.69
N GLN A 43 -19.65 26.78 11.47
CA GLN A 43 -19.28 25.86 10.43
C GLN A 43 -19.99 26.14 9.12
N ILE A 44 -19.24 26.05 8.03
CA ILE A 44 -19.76 26.00 6.67
C ILE A 44 -19.11 24.79 6.01
N VAL A 45 -19.87 23.73 5.75
CA VAL A 45 -19.39 22.52 5.07
C VAL A 45 -19.99 22.48 3.68
N GLN A 46 -19.15 22.61 2.66
CA GLN A 46 -19.58 22.56 1.27
C GLN A 46 -19.04 21.28 0.63
N LYS A 47 -19.94 20.49 0.03
CA LYS A 47 -19.62 19.30 -0.72
C LYS A 47 -19.66 19.60 -2.21
N ALA A 48 -18.72 19.03 -2.99
CA ALA A 48 -18.71 19.18 -4.45
C ALA A 48 -19.89 18.45 -5.12
N VAL A 49 -20.40 17.38 -4.50
CA VAL A 49 -21.63 16.69 -4.92
C VAL A 49 -22.70 16.91 -3.89
N ILE A 50 -23.84 17.42 -4.31
CA ILE A 50 -25.03 17.61 -3.49
C ILE A 50 -26.18 16.76 -4.01
N THR A 51 -27.02 16.30 -3.09
CA THR A 51 -28.22 15.50 -3.41
C THR A 51 -29.43 16.38 -3.20
N ASP A 52 -30.30 16.46 -4.21
CA ASP A 52 -31.55 17.20 -4.12
C ASP A 52 -32.64 16.42 -3.34
N GLU A 53 -33.80 17.04 -3.16
CA GLU A 53 -34.93 16.47 -2.42
C GLU A 53 -35.46 15.15 -3.02
N ASN A 54 -35.21 14.91 -4.30
CA ASN A 54 -35.60 13.70 -5.03
C ASN A 54 -34.50 12.63 -5.03
N GLY A 55 -33.41 12.82 -4.29
CA GLY A 55 -32.28 11.89 -4.26
C GLY A 55 -31.32 11.98 -5.43
N LYS A 56 -31.52 12.92 -6.37
CA LYS A 56 -30.67 13.09 -7.54
C LYS A 56 -29.39 13.85 -7.20
N GLN A 57 -28.26 13.27 -7.57
CA GLN A 57 -26.96 13.91 -7.35
C GLN A 57 -26.64 14.90 -8.47
N ARG A 58 -26.11 16.05 -8.08
CA ARG A 58 -25.60 17.08 -8.98
C ARG A 58 -24.33 17.72 -8.42
N SER A 59 -23.52 18.29 -9.32
CA SER A 59 -22.39 19.11 -8.89
C SER A 59 -22.88 20.39 -8.21
N TYR A 60 -22.17 20.80 -7.16
CA TYR A 60 -22.38 22.10 -6.53
C TYR A 60 -21.93 23.26 -7.44
N TRP A 61 -20.86 23.02 -8.22
CA TRP A 61 -20.30 24.02 -9.14
C TRP A 61 -20.10 23.43 -10.54
N PRO A 62 -21.20 23.22 -11.29
CA PRO A 62 -21.20 22.49 -12.57
C PRO A 62 -20.36 23.16 -13.66
N GLU A 63 -20.19 24.49 -13.62
CA GLU A 63 -19.36 25.23 -14.57
C GLU A 63 -17.87 24.91 -14.45
N PHE A 64 -17.42 24.52 -13.27
CA PHE A 64 -16.05 24.17 -12.99
C PHE A 64 -15.82 22.66 -12.91
N TRP A 65 -16.72 21.95 -12.24
CA TRP A 65 -16.66 20.51 -12.04
C TRP A 65 -17.93 19.81 -12.54
N SER A 66 -17.88 19.23 -13.75
CA SER A 66 -19.02 18.44 -14.24
C SER A 66 -19.18 17.15 -13.42
N MET A 67 -20.40 16.58 -13.38
CA MET A 67 -20.64 15.29 -12.73
C MET A 67 -19.82 14.16 -13.37
N LYS A 68 -19.53 14.24 -14.67
CA LYS A 68 -18.64 13.29 -15.34
C LYS A 68 -17.25 13.31 -14.73
N TYR A 69 -16.65 14.50 -14.63
CA TYR A 69 -15.35 14.68 -13.99
C TYR A 69 -15.33 14.19 -12.54
N LEU A 70 -16.33 14.56 -11.74
CA LEU A 70 -16.42 14.14 -10.34
C LEU A 70 -16.55 12.62 -10.20
N ASN A 71 -17.29 11.97 -11.08
CA ASN A 71 -17.41 10.52 -11.09
C ASN A 71 -16.11 9.81 -11.52
N GLU A 72 -15.33 10.41 -12.43
CA GLU A 72 -14.00 9.92 -12.78
C GLU A 72 -13.05 10.00 -11.59
N ARG A 73 -12.98 11.16 -10.94
CA ARG A 73 -12.17 11.31 -9.70
C ARG A 73 -12.56 10.33 -8.59
N LYS A 74 -13.86 10.10 -8.42
CA LYS A 74 -14.36 9.11 -7.45
C LYS A 74 -13.93 7.68 -7.78
N LYS A 75 -13.86 7.33 -9.07
CA LYS A 75 -13.39 6.00 -9.52
C LYS A 75 -11.88 5.83 -9.33
N GLU A 76 -11.11 6.90 -9.47
CA GLU A 76 -9.66 6.85 -9.29
C GLU A 76 -9.27 6.61 -7.84
N ASP A 77 -9.88 7.36 -6.92
CA ASP A 77 -9.67 7.20 -5.47
C ASP A 77 -10.91 7.64 -4.69
N ARG A 78 -11.72 6.67 -4.28
CA ARG A 78 -12.96 6.89 -3.52
C ARG A 78 -12.70 7.57 -2.18
N ILE A 79 -11.57 7.28 -1.54
CA ILE A 79 -11.24 7.80 -0.21
C ILE A 79 -10.75 9.23 -0.31
N ALA A 80 -9.80 9.51 -1.20
CA ALA A 80 -9.38 10.88 -1.49
C ALA A 80 -10.58 11.73 -1.95
N PHE A 81 -11.49 11.16 -2.73
CA PHE A 81 -12.72 11.83 -3.14
C PHE A 81 -13.62 12.20 -1.95
N ALA A 82 -13.77 11.30 -0.98
CA ALA A 82 -14.56 11.58 0.23
C ALA A 82 -13.97 12.73 1.04
N TYR A 83 -12.64 12.78 1.19
CA TYR A 83 -11.97 13.87 1.90
C TYR A 83 -12.00 15.19 1.15
N GLN A 84 -11.54 15.18 -0.11
CA GLN A 84 -11.25 16.39 -0.88
C GLN A 84 -12.51 17.01 -1.49
N TYR A 85 -13.46 16.18 -1.90
CA TYR A 85 -14.65 16.65 -2.63
C TYR A 85 -15.93 16.57 -1.81
N LEU A 86 -16.01 15.67 -0.82
CA LEU A 86 -17.22 15.55 0.00
C LEU A 86 -17.06 16.08 1.43
N ASN A 87 -15.87 16.50 1.83
CA ASN A 87 -15.58 16.92 3.21
C ASN A 87 -16.06 15.88 4.26
N THR A 88 -15.90 14.60 3.92
CA THR A 88 -16.37 13.50 4.77
C THR A 88 -15.16 12.72 5.26
N ALA A 89 -14.95 12.67 6.58
CA ALA A 89 -13.95 11.80 7.17
C ALA A 89 -14.39 10.33 7.01
N VAL A 90 -13.46 9.49 6.59
CA VAL A 90 -13.67 8.03 6.40
C VAL A 90 -13.04 7.31 7.58
N LYS A 91 -13.71 6.32 8.16
CA LYS A 91 -13.15 5.51 9.25
C LYS A 91 -12.03 4.62 8.71
N SER A 92 -11.05 4.32 9.54
CA SER A 92 -10.00 3.34 9.21
C SER A 92 -10.60 1.97 8.83
N THR A 93 -11.70 1.58 9.50
CA THR A 93 -12.48 0.38 9.17
C THR A 93 -13.12 0.41 7.78
N ASP A 94 -13.32 1.58 7.19
CA ASP A 94 -13.93 1.74 5.86
C ASP A 94 -12.87 1.73 4.74
N VAL A 95 -11.59 1.62 5.09
CA VAL A 95 -10.45 1.61 4.17
C VAL A 95 -9.97 0.18 3.86
N GLY A 96 -10.47 -0.80 4.61
CA GLY A 96 -10.16 -2.21 4.36
C GLY A 96 -10.56 -2.65 2.94
N ILE A 97 -9.76 -3.56 2.38
CA ILE A 97 -10.13 -4.23 1.12
C ILE A 97 -11.14 -5.30 1.48
N SER A 98 -12.39 -5.12 1.02
CA SER A 98 -13.41 -6.13 1.29
C SER A 98 -13.15 -7.41 0.47
N PRO A 99 -13.53 -8.61 0.96
CA PRO A 99 -13.30 -9.88 0.27
C PRO A 99 -13.85 -9.91 -1.15
N GLU A 100 -14.95 -9.20 -1.40
CA GLU A 100 -15.58 -9.16 -2.72
C GLU A 100 -14.73 -8.42 -3.77
N LEU A 101 -13.78 -7.60 -3.35
CA LEU A 101 -12.84 -6.90 -4.24
C LEU A 101 -11.66 -7.79 -4.64
N VAL A 102 -11.45 -8.92 -3.94
CA VAL A 102 -10.34 -9.83 -4.23
C VAL A 102 -10.71 -10.74 -5.41
N VAL A 103 -10.10 -10.49 -6.55
CA VAL A 103 -10.26 -11.33 -7.74
C VAL A 103 -9.23 -12.45 -7.70
N LYS A 104 -9.67 -13.72 -7.68
CA LYS A 104 -8.80 -14.90 -7.81
C LYS A 104 -8.89 -15.45 -9.23
N GLY A 105 -7.76 -15.65 -9.90
CA GLY A 105 -7.71 -16.09 -11.28
C GLY A 105 -6.44 -16.86 -11.65
N SER A 106 -6.37 -17.34 -12.88
CA SER A 106 -5.13 -17.87 -13.44
C SER A 106 -4.14 -16.73 -13.69
N VAL A 107 -2.86 -17.00 -13.49
CA VAL A 107 -1.78 -16.06 -13.82
C VAL A 107 -1.27 -16.33 -15.23
N PRO A 108 -0.79 -15.31 -15.96
CA PRO A 108 -0.15 -15.47 -17.26
C PRO A 108 1.15 -16.27 -17.19
N ASP A 109 1.59 -16.79 -18.34
CA ASP A 109 2.89 -17.45 -18.48
C ASP A 109 4.03 -16.45 -18.71
N ASP A 110 3.71 -15.22 -19.15
CA ASP A 110 4.68 -14.14 -19.39
C ASP A 110 4.20 -12.82 -18.80
N TYR A 111 5.13 -11.89 -18.51
CA TYR A 111 4.85 -10.62 -17.88
C TYR A 111 5.66 -9.48 -18.52
N ASP A 112 5.10 -8.29 -18.53
CA ASP A 112 5.78 -7.07 -18.98
C ASP A 112 6.87 -6.67 -17.95
N CYS A 113 6.63 -6.94 -16.66
CA CYS A 113 7.58 -6.78 -15.57
C CYS A 113 7.26 -7.80 -14.47
N LEU A 114 8.30 -8.36 -13.85
CA LEU A 114 8.23 -9.23 -12.68
C LEU A 114 8.99 -8.61 -11.52
N GLY A 115 8.52 -8.83 -10.31
CA GLY A 115 9.26 -8.41 -9.15
C GLY A 115 8.74 -8.92 -7.82
N VAL A 116 9.59 -8.79 -6.81
CA VAL A 116 9.34 -9.25 -5.45
C VAL A 116 9.44 -8.09 -4.47
N GLY A 117 8.35 -7.77 -3.81
CA GLY A 117 8.37 -6.90 -2.64
C GLY A 117 8.77 -7.70 -1.41
N ILE A 118 9.69 -7.17 -0.62
CA ILE A 118 10.18 -7.85 0.58
C ILE A 118 10.00 -6.93 1.79
N ASP A 119 9.16 -7.36 2.72
CA ASP A 119 9.13 -6.82 4.07
C ASP A 119 10.05 -7.65 4.96
N LEU A 120 11.03 -6.99 5.57
CA LEU A 120 12.13 -7.62 6.29
C LEU A 120 11.96 -7.51 7.80
N SER A 121 11.85 -8.65 8.49
CA SER A 121 11.95 -8.68 9.94
C SER A 121 13.33 -8.23 10.44
N ALA A 122 13.35 -7.46 11.52
CA ALA A 122 14.58 -7.00 12.18
C ALA A 122 15.11 -8.05 13.18
N GLY A 123 16.13 -8.85 12.79
CA GLY A 123 16.93 -9.68 13.68
C GLY A 123 16.48 -11.13 13.88
N LEU A 124 17.20 -11.87 14.75
CA LEU A 124 17.09 -13.34 14.93
C LEU A 124 16.29 -13.76 16.18
N LYS A 125 15.50 -12.89 16.79
CA LYS A 125 14.76 -13.22 18.02
C LYS A 125 13.39 -13.83 17.67
N GLU A 126 12.99 -14.89 18.36
CA GLU A 126 11.70 -15.59 18.16
C GLU A 126 10.45 -14.70 18.24
N LYS A 127 10.55 -13.54 18.88
CA LYS A 127 9.46 -12.56 19.01
C LYS A 127 9.42 -11.53 17.89
N ASN A 128 10.31 -11.63 16.89
CA ASN A 128 10.36 -10.68 15.80
C ASN A 128 9.26 -10.94 14.78
N ASP A 129 8.94 -9.89 14.02
CA ASP A 129 8.01 -9.93 12.91
C ASP A 129 8.47 -10.91 11.80
N TRP A 130 7.57 -11.21 10.90
CA TRP A 130 7.88 -12.10 9.78
C TRP A 130 8.70 -11.37 8.71
N THR A 131 9.60 -12.08 8.07
CA THR A 131 10.07 -11.69 6.75
C THR A 131 9.07 -12.24 5.74
N VAL A 132 8.46 -11.37 4.96
CA VAL A 132 7.48 -11.75 3.93
C VAL A 132 7.95 -11.29 2.56
N MET A 133 7.82 -12.16 1.58
CA MET A 133 8.18 -11.93 0.18
C MET A 133 6.95 -12.18 -0.69
N THR A 134 6.55 -11.19 -1.46
CA THR A 134 5.44 -11.31 -2.41
C THR A 134 5.95 -11.19 -3.84
N LEU A 135 5.82 -12.25 -4.62
CA LEU A 135 6.11 -12.24 -6.06
C LEU A 135 4.87 -11.75 -6.82
N GLY A 136 5.08 -10.78 -7.68
CA GLY A 136 4.05 -10.28 -8.58
C GLY A 136 4.57 -9.96 -9.96
N GLY A 137 3.64 -9.82 -10.91
CA GLY A 137 3.94 -9.40 -12.27
C GLY A 137 2.87 -8.49 -12.82
N ILE A 138 3.23 -7.64 -13.77
CA ILE A 138 2.28 -6.81 -14.51
C ILE A 138 2.16 -7.32 -15.93
N LYS A 139 0.92 -7.42 -16.41
CA LYS A 139 0.59 -7.77 -17.80
C LYS A 139 -0.64 -6.99 -18.23
N GLU A 140 -0.54 -6.29 -19.37
CA GLU A 140 -1.67 -5.52 -19.94
C GLU A 140 -2.35 -4.59 -18.92
N GLY A 141 -1.55 -3.96 -18.06
CA GLY A 141 -2.01 -3.03 -17.04
C GLY A 141 -2.74 -3.66 -15.85
N LYS A 142 -2.74 -4.99 -15.71
CA LYS A 142 -3.19 -5.72 -14.51
C LYS A 142 -1.99 -6.22 -13.73
N VAL A 143 -2.10 -6.19 -12.42
CA VAL A 143 -1.13 -6.78 -11.50
C VAL A 143 -1.61 -8.17 -11.10
N TYR A 144 -0.70 -9.13 -11.16
CA TYR A 144 -0.93 -10.50 -10.74
C TYR A 144 -0.08 -10.80 -9.51
N LEU A 145 -0.69 -11.12 -8.38
CA LEU A 145 0.02 -11.69 -7.24
C LEU A 145 0.19 -13.19 -7.49
N ILE A 146 1.45 -13.59 -7.64
CA ILE A 146 1.81 -14.92 -8.14
C ILE A 146 2.03 -15.89 -6.98
N ASP A 147 2.85 -15.48 -6.00
CA ASP A 147 3.19 -16.27 -4.81
C ASP A 147 3.52 -15.36 -3.64
N GLN A 148 3.35 -15.87 -2.41
CA GLN A 148 3.80 -15.20 -1.20
C GLN A 148 4.43 -16.24 -0.26
N ARG A 149 5.62 -15.93 0.26
CA ARG A 149 6.33 -16.74 1.24
C ARG A 149 6.68 -15.94 2.46
N ARG A 150 6.69 -16.60 3.60
CA ARG A 150 7.07 -16.00 4.87
C ARG A 150 7.90 -16.93 5.73
N ALA A 151 8.82 -16.36 6.47
CA ALA A 151 9.60 -17.08 7.47
C ALA A 151 10.01 -16.16 8.61
N ARG A 152 10.32 -16.77 9.75
CA ARG A 152 10.85 -16.09 10.94
C ARG A 152 12.28 -16.52 11.22
N THR A 153 12.97 -15.72 12.01
CA THR A 153 14.28 -16.08 12.60
C THR A 153 15.33 -16.45 11.55
N MET A 154 15.40 -15.69 10.45
CA MET A 154 16.31 -15.96 9.35
C MET A 154 17.45 -14.94 9.28
N GLY A 155 18.65 -15.44 9.02
CA GLY A 155 19.79 -14.63 8.58
C GLY A 155 19.63 -14.17 7.13
N ASN A 156 20.50 -13.26 6.66
CA ASN A 156 20.41 -12.72 5.31
C ASN A 156 20.61 -13.80 4.22
N MET A 157 21.46 -14.82 4.48
CA MET A 157 21.65 -15.94 3.52
C MET A 157 20.39 -16.78 3.40
N GLU A 158 19.76 -17.15 4.52
CA GLU A 158 18.52 -17.93 4.54
C GLU A 158 17.35 -17.20 3.86
N LYS A 159 17.31 -15.86 4.00
CA LYS A 159 16.35 -15.02 3.25
C LYS A 159 16.62 -15.05 1.74
N MET A 160 17.89 -15.08 1.35
CA MET A 160 18.27 -15.22 -0.05
C MET A 160 17.88 -16.59 -0.60
N ASP A 161 18.13 -17.65 0.15
CA ASP A 161 17.77 -19.02 -0.25
C ASP A 161 16.26 -19.13 -0.45
N LEU A 162 15.45 -18.62 0.49
CA LEU A 162 13.98 -18.58 0.37
C LEU A 162 13.51 -17.83 -0.88
N LEU A 163 14.18 -16.72 -1.22
CA LEU A 163 13.88 -15.97 -2.44
C LEU A 163 14.25 -16.77 -3.69
N CYS A 164 15.44 -17.37 -3.73
CA CYS A 164 15.88 -18.16 -4.88
C CYS A 164 14.98 -19.38 -5.11
N GLU A 165 14.58 -20.08 -4.05
CA GLU A 165 13.61 -21.17 -4.11
C GLU A 165 12.27 -20.73 -4.70
N MET A 166 11.74 -19.56 -4.23
CA MET A 166 10.50 -19.02 -4.77
C MET A 166 10.64 -18.69 -6.27
N LEU A 167 11.76 -18.08 -6.67
CA LEU A 167 12.00 -17.71 -8.07
C LEU A 167 12.23 -18.92 -8.97
N ALA A 168 12.83 -20.00 -8.44
CA ALA A 168 13.01 -21.26 -9.16
C ALA A 168 11.67 -21.98 -9.38
N ASP A 169 10.80 -22.03 -8.38
CA ASP A 169 9.45 -22.62 -8.52
C ASP A 169 8.62 -21.94 -9.61
N TRP A 170 8.91 -20.67 -9.90
CA TRP A 170 8.23 -19.89 -10.95
C TRP A 170 9.08 -19.72 -12.21
N HIS A 171 10.14 -20.54 -12.40
CA HIS A 171 11.00 -20.54 -13.57
C HIS A 171 11.66 -19.19 -13.91
N ILE A 172 11.76 -18.29 -12.92
CA ILE A 172 12.53 -17.03 -13.03
C ILE A 172 14.01 -17.32 -12.84
N LEU A 173 14.33 -18.33 -12.01
CA LEU A 173 15.62 -18.99 -11.95
C LEU A 173 15.44 -20.46 -12.37
N ALA A 174 16.49 -21.06 -12.92
CA ALA A 174 16.58 -22.50 -13.11
C ALA A 174 17.43 -23.10 -11.98
N GLU A 175 17.15 -24.34 -11.57
CA GLU A 175 17.90 -25.08 -10.56
C GLU A 175 18.40 -26.40 -11.18
N ASN A 176 19.66 -26.73 -10.92
CA ASN A 176 20.20 -28.02 -11.36
C ASN A 176 20.08 -29.12 -10.29
N GLU A 177 20.49 -30.34 -10.60
CA GLU A 177 20.41 -31.47 -9.67
C GLU A 177 21.31 -31.31 -8.42
N GLU A 178 22.27 -30.38 -8.46
CA GLU A 178 23.19 -30.08 -7.35
C GLU A 178 22.63 -28.92 -6.44
N GLY A 179 21.44 -28.40 -6.72
CA GLY A 179 20.84 -27.29 -5.97
C GLY A 179 21.41 -25.89 -6.31
N GLN A 180 22.08 -25.77 -7.46
CA GLN A 180 22.64 -24.50 -7.89
C GLN A 180 21.65 -23.77 -8.80
N TYR A 181 21.48 -22.45 -8.57
CA TYR A 181 20.60 -21.61 -9.35
C TYR A 181 21.30 -21.00 -10.56
N PHE A 182 20.53 -20.88 -11.65
CA PHE A 182 20.97 -20.28 -12.91
C PHE A 182 19.94 -19.23 -13.37
N PRO A 183 20.40 -18.14 -14.03
CA PRO A 183 19.49 -17.13 -14.54
C PRO A 183 18.71 -17.67 -15.74
N THR A 184 17.45 -17.29 -15.83
CA THR A 184 16.64 -17.45 -17.04
C THR A 184 16.62 -16.17 -17.85
N MET A 185 15.84 -16.13 -18.93
CA MET A 185 15.64 -14.90 -19.73
C MET A 185 14.66 -13.91 -19.07
N SER A 186 14.09 -14.27 -17.92
CA SER A 186 13.09 -13.44 -17.22
C SER A 186 13.78 -12.52 -16.21
N PRO A 187 13.91 -11.21 -16.47
CA PRO A 187 14.40 -10.26 -15.48
C PRO A 187 13.41 -10.11 -14.33
N CYS A 188 13.92 -9.99 -13.09
CA CYS A 188 13.10 -9.78 -11.92
C CYS A 188 13.69 -8.68 -11.03
N ILE A 189 12.83 -7.76 -10.56
CA ILE A 189 13.23 -6.66 -9.70
C ILE A 189 12.87 -6.99 -8.26
N ILE A 190 13.80 -6.78 -7.35
CA ILE A 190 13.61 -7.02 -5.93
C ILE A 190 13.46 -5.67 -5.23
N TRP A 191 12.34 -5.47 -4.55
CA TRP A 191 12.01 -4.26 -3.81
C TRP A 191 12.01 -4.50 -2.30
N PRO A 192 13.16 -4.45 -1.63
CA PRO A 192 13.19 -4.46 -0.18
C PRO A 192 12.76 -3.10 0.37
N GLU A 193 12.08 -3.09 1.52
CA GLU A 193 11.81 -1.86 2.25
C GLU A 193 13.13 -1.24 2.75
N ALA A 194 13.36 0.05 2.46
CA ALA A 194 14.58 0.75 2.86
C ALA A 194 14.47 1.37 4.26
N VAL A 195 14.61 0.59 5.32
CA VAL A 195 14.75 1.07 6.72
C VAL A 195 16.20 0.94 7.18
N ALA A 196 16.63 1.72 8.18
CA ALA A 196 18.04 1.85 8.56
C ALA A 196 18.76 0.52 8.90
N TYR A 197 18.07 -0.50 9.39
CA TYR A 197 18.62 -1.84 9.67
C TYR A 197 18.76 -2.68 8.38
N GLN A 198 17.99 -2.39 7.37
CA GLN A 198 17.90 -3.15 6.11
C GLN A 198 18.99 -2.78 5.11
N ASN A 199 19.76 -1.71 5.38
CA ASN A 199 20.92 -1.35 4.56
C ASN A 199 21.97 -2.47 4.51
N SER A 200 22.09 -3.31 5.55
CA SER A 200 22.96 -4.47 5.54
C SER A 200 22.46 -5.57 4.61
N PHE A 201 21.14 -5.84 4.60
CA PHE A 201 20.51 -6.81 3.70
C PHE A 201 20.67 -6.38 2.24
N GLU A 202 20.38 -5.11 1.93
CA GLU A 202 20.58 -4.56 0.58
C GLU A 202 22.04 -4.72 0.12
N GLY A 203 22.99 -4.36 0.99
CA GLY A 203 24.42 -4.48 0.70
C GLY A 203 24.85 -5.93 0.46
N ASP A 204 24.44 -6.85 1.36
CA ASP A 204 24.71 -8.28 1.23
C ASP A 204 24.05 -8.84 -0.02
N PHE A 205 22.83 -8.46 -0.32
CA PHE A 205 22.07 -8.94 -1.47
C PHE A 205 22.70 -8.49 -2.79
N LYS A 206 23.06 -7.21 -2.91
CA LYS A 206 23.77 -6.68 -4.08
C LYS A 206 25.12 -7.37 -4.27
N ARG A 207 25.85 -7.61 -3.17
CA ARG A 207 27.13 -8.33 -3.21
C ARG A 207 26.94 -9.75 -3.71
N ILE A 208 25.98 -10.51 -3.17
CA ILE A 208 25.70 -11.90 -3.57
C ILE A 208 25.31 -11.96 -5.05
N ILE A 209 24.44 -11.08 -5.54
CA ILE A 209 24.06 -11.00 -6.95
C ILE A 209 25.28 -10.67 -7.82
N HIS A 210 26.12 -9.73 -7.40
CA HIS A 210 27.31 -9.34 -8.17
C HIS A 210 28.36 -10.45 -8.22
N GLU A 211 28.57 -11.17 -7.11
CA GLU A 211 29.54 -12.26 -7.00
C GLU A 211 29.03 -13.54 -7.67
N ASN A 212 27.71 -13.75 -7.69
CA ASN A 212 27.10 -14.94 -8.28
C ASN A 212 26.50 -14.62 -9.67
N LYS A 213 27.24 -14.97 -10.71
CA LYS A 213 26.82 -14.83 -12.12
C LYS A 213 25.49 -15.54 -12.42
N ALA A 214 25.09 -16.50 -11.60
CA ALA A 214 23.83 -17.21 -11.72
C ALA A 214 22.60 -16.33 -11.42
N LEU A 215 22.79 -15.14 -10.85
CA LEU A 215 21.72 -14.25 -10.42
C LEU A 215 21.68 -12.92 -11.22
N TYR A 216 22.34 -12.85 -12.39
CA TYR A 216 22.47 -11.58 -13.13
C TYR A 216 21.14 -11.02 -13.66
N ASN A 217 20.09 -11.85 -13.75
CA ASN A 217 18.75 -11.40 -14.14
C ASN A 217 17.96 -10.75 -12.98
N LEU A 218 18.52 -10.73 -11.77
CA LEU A 218 17.92 -10.06 -10.62
C LEU A 218 18.49 -8.66 -10.45
N THR A 219 17.62 -7.70 -10.15
CA THR A 219 18.00 -6.31 -9.87
C THR A 219 17.42 -5.87 -8.53
N VAL A 220 18.23 -5.32 -7.64
CA VAL A 220 17.76 -4.80 -6.33
C VAL A 220 17.51 -3.30 -6.44
N SER A 221 16.30 -2.89 -6.19
CA SER A 221 15.85 -1.49 -6.20
C SER A 221 15.09 -1.19 -4.91
N PRO A 222 15.79 -0.73 -3.83
CA PRO A 222 15.14 -0.46 -2.56
C PRO A 222 14.08 0.63 -2.66
N VAL A 223 12.93 0.42 -2.04
CA VAL A 223 11.86 1.42 -1.99
C VAL A 223 12.13 2.37 -0.82
N LYS A 224 12.47 3.62 -1.15
CA LYS A 224 12.66 4.70 -0.17
C LYS A 224 11.34 5.42 0.09
N GLY A 225 11.08 5.71 1.36
CA GLY A 225 9.99 6.64 1.70
C GLY A 225 8.66 5.99 2.04
N PHE A 226 8.62 4.72 2.37
CA PHE A 226 7.47 4.08 3.02
C PHE A 226 7.15 4.71 4.41
N LYS A 227 7.63 5.95 4.64
CA LYS A 227 7.33 6.77 5.81
C LYS A 227 5.94 7.36 5.65
N GLY A 228 4.96 6.63 6.06
CA GLY A 228 3.57 7.08 6.05
C GLY A 228 2.73 6.20 6.96
N ASP A 229 1.57 6.69 7.31
CA ASP A 229 0.53 5.91 7.93
C ASP A 229 0.30 4.63 7.08
N LYS A 230 0.30 3.45 7.73
CA LYS A 230 0.00 2.15 7.11
C LYS A 230 -1.25 2.21 6.23
N LEU A 231 -2.23 2.99 6.66
CA LEU A 231 -3.45 3.27 5.93
C LEU A 231 -3.22 3.98 4.59
N ALA A 232 -2.27 4.92 4.53
CA ALA A 232 -1.93 5.63 3.30
C ALA A 232 -1.30 4.68 2.26
N ARG A 233 -0.55 3.67 2.72
CA ARG A 233 0.05 2.63 1.86
C ARG A 233 -1.02 1.75 1.23
N LEU A 234 -1.96 1.25 2.02
CA LEU A 234 -3.06 0.42 1.52
C LEU A 234 -3.96 1.20 0.56
N ARG A 235 -4.17 2.51 0.80
CA ARG A 235 -4.93 3.38 -0.11
C ARG A 235 -4.33 3.44 -1.50
N GLY A 236 -3.01 3.42 -1.61
CA GLY A 236 -2.32 3.42 -2.92
C GLY A 236 -2.73 2.23 -3.81
N VAL A 237 -3.11 1.11 -3.23
CA VAL A 237 -3.52 -0.09 -3.98
C VAL A 237 -5.03 -0.32 -4.01
N LEU A 238 -5.80 0.37 -3.15
CA LEU A 238 -7.25 0.17 -3.05
C LEU A 238 -7.96 0.42 -4.40
N GLY A 239 -7.59 1.49 -5.11
CA GLY A 239 -8.17 1.80 -6.42
C GLY A 239 -7.93 0.69 -7.46
N LEU A 240 -6.84 -0.06 -7.34
CA LEU A 240 -6.58 -1.21 -8.21
C LEU A 240 -7.52 -2.37 -7.90
N TYR A 241 -7.79 -2.64 -6.63
CA TYR A 241 -8.78 -3.65 -6.21
C TYR A 241 -10.20 -3.25 -6.65
N GLU A 242 -10.61 -2.01 -6.41
CA GLU A 242 -11.93 -1.50 -6.80
C GLU A 242 -12.18 -1.58 -8.33
N ASN A 243 -11.12 -1.50 -9.13
CA ASN A 243 -11.17 -1.63 -10.58
C ASN A 243 -10.81 -3.03 -11.10
N SER A 244 -10.74 -4.04 -10.23
CA SER A 244 -10.40 -5.44 -10.56
C SER A 244 -9.08 -5.55 -11.36
N ARG A 245 -8.12 -4.68 -11.04
CA ARG A 245 -6.80 -4.66 -11.68
C ARG A 245 -5.75 -5.49 -10.95
N ILE A 246 -6.09 -6.03 -9.76
CA ILE A 246 -5.25 -6.97 -9.03
C ILE A 246 -5.91 -8.34 -9.09
N VAL A 247 -5.15 -9.34 -9.55
CA VAL A 247 -5.59 -10.73 -9.63
C VAL A 247 -4.66 -11.59 -8.79
N TRP A 248 -5.22 -12.36 -7.86
CA TRP A 248 -4.47 -13.30 -7.03
C TRP A 248 -4.46 -14.67 -7.70
N ASN A 249 -3.31 -15.32 -7.71
CA ASN A 249 -3.18 -16.67 -8.24
C ASN A 249 -4.11 -17.65 -7.48
N LYS A 250 -5.11 -18.17 -8.16
CA LYS A 250 -6.10 -19.10 -7.56
C LYS A 250 -5.53 -20.42 -7.09
N TRP A 251 -4.33 -20.79 -7.53
CA TRP A 251 -3.65 -22.04 -7.18
C TRP A 251 -2.76 -21.91 -5.94
N ARG A 252 -2.65 -20.70 -5.37
CA ARG A 252 -1.91 -20.44 -4.13
C ARG A 252 -2.87 -20.17 -2.97
N LYS A 253 -2.37 -20.42 -1.77
CA LYS A 253 -3.07 -20.09 -0.52
C LYS A 253 -2.66 -18.69 -0.09
N TRP A 254 -3.63 -17.87 0.25
CA TRP A 254 -3.47 -16.48 0.64
C TRP A 254 -4.04 -16.18 2.03
N ASP A 255 -4.24 -17.24 2.84
CA ASP A 255 -4.96 -17.16 4.11
C ASP A 255 -4.43 -16.02 5.02
N VAL A 256 -3.11 -15.84 5.08
CA VAL A 256 -2.48 -14.80 5.90
C VAL A 256 -2.71 -13.40 5.33
N LEU A 257 -2.51 -13.23 4.04
CA LEU A 257 -2.75 -11.95 3.38
C LEU A 257 -4.23 -11.57 3.45
N GLU A 258 -5.14 -12.54 3.29
CA GLU A 258 -6.58 -12.32 3.47
C GLU A 258 -6.91 -11.90 4.90
N GLU A 259 -6.38 -12.60 5.91
CA GLU A 259 -6.61 -12.28 7.32
C GLU A 259 -6.09 -10.89 7.68
N GLU A 260 -4.87 -10.55 7.26
CA GLU A 260 -4.29 -9.23 7.52
C GLU A 260 -5.04 -8.10 6.80
N LEU A 261 -5.47 -8.32 5.55
CA LEU A 261 -6.28 -7.34 4.81
C LEU A 261 -7.65 -7.09 5.46
N LEU A 262 -8.32 -8.15 5.90
CA LEU A 262 -9.63 -8.04 6.56
C LEU A 262 -9.54 -7.35 7.92
N ASN A 263 -8.45 -7.59 8.65
CA ASN A 263 -8.21 -7.04 9.97
C ASN A 263 -7.25 -5.84 9.95
N PHE A 264 -7.03 -5.22 8.79
CA PHE A 264 -6.06 -4.15 8.63
C PHE A 264 -6.32 -2.98 9.58
N GLY A 265 -5.28 -2.58 10.30
CA GLY A 265 -5.38 -1.57 11.36
C GLY A 265 -5.80 -2.11 12.73
N HIS A 266 -6.20 -3.38 12.84
CA HIS A 266 -6.52 -4.08 14.08
C HIS A 266 -5.67 -5.34 14.28
N SER A 267 -5.00 -5.81 13.24
CA SER A 267 -4.07 -6.94 13.30
C SER A 267 -2.81 -6.58 14.08
N THR A 268 -2.25 -7.56 14.79
CA THR A 268 -0.92 -7.45 15.42
C THR A 268 0.24 -7.55 14.42
N HIS A 269 -0.05 -8.10 13.24
CA HIS A 269 0.90 -8.26 12.14
C HIS A 269 0.26 -7.75 10.85
N ASP A 270 1.05 -7.14 9.99
CA ASP A 270 0.67 -6.62 8.67
C ASP A 270 1.79 -6.81 7.62
N ASP A 271 2.76 -7.66 7.95
CA ASP A 271 3.96 -7.93 7.14
C ASP A 271 3.59 -8.46 5.74
N ALA A 272 2.51 -9.26 5.62
CA ALA A 272 2.04 -9.79 4.35
C ALA A 272 1.41 -8.69 3.47
N VAL A 273 0.69 -7.76 4.09
CA VAL A 273 0.11 -6.60 3.40
C VAL A 273 1.21 -5.64 2.98
N ASP A 274 2.19 -5.36 3.85
CA ASP A 274 3.29 -4.45 3.54
C ASP A 274 4.15 -5.00 2.39
N SER A 275 4.48 -6.29 2.38
CA SER A 275 5.17 -6.96 1.27
C SER A 275 4.36 -6.88 -0.05
N MET A 276 3.05 -7.10 0.00
CA MET A 276 2.16 -6.98 -1.18
C MET A 276 2.11 -5.54 -1.71
N VAL A 277 2.05 -4.54 -0.81
CA VAL A 277 2.03 -3.13 -1.20
C VAL A 277 3.36 -2.72 -1.84
N LEU A 278 4.50 -3.21 -1.32
CA LEU A 278 5.82 -3.03 -1.94
C LEU A 278 5.86 -3.58 -3.36
N THR A 279 5.33 -4.79 -3.57
CA THR A 279 5.25 -5.42 -4.89
C THR A 279 4.41 -4.57 -5.85
N ASN A 280 3.21 -4.19 -5.44
CA ASN A 280 2.32 -3.38 -6.29
C ASN A 280 2.91 -2.01 -6.61
N GLY A 281 3.54 -1.35 -5.63
CA GLY A 281 4.17 -0.04 -5.82
C GLY A 281 5.41 -0.07 -6.69
N GLY A 282 6.14 -1.20 -6.72
CA GLY A 282 7.29 -1.41 -7.58
C GLY A 282 6.91 -1.73 -9.03
N LEU A 283 5.77 -2.42 -9.24
CA LEU A 283 5.27 -2.81 -10.56
C LEU A 283 4.57 -1.66 -11.31
N LEU A 284 4.11 -0.62 -10.62
CA LEU A 284 3.38 0.51 -11.19
C LEU A 284 4.25 1.74 -11.34
#